data_32c0a9f1818cfb97919088486d1a615d
#
_entry.id   32c0a9f1818cfb97919088486d1a615d
#
_cell.length_a   1.000
_cell.length_b   1.000
_cell.length_c   1.000
_cell.angle_alpha   90.00
_cell.angle_beta   90.00
_cell.angle_gamma   90.00
#
_symmetry.space_group_name_H-M   'P 1'
#
loop_
_entity.id
_entity.type
_entity.pdbx_description
1 polymer ?
#
loop_
_entity_poly.entity_id
_entity_poly.type
_entity_poly.pdbx_seq_one_letter_code
_entity_poly.pdbx_strand_id
1 'polypeptide(L)'
;GVLYMDLNGLKEINDKSGHCGGDCALKDIASVIVESFGKECSYRVGGDEFVVLCYDTNDKEFTAKVTAFRNLISEMKYKVSIGFHYSKDSSAIDEVIKIADEKMYQDKKYYYRNNGQSARYRFYNDTFVSFSTQEKLKKLIQEERFVIWFQPRFSAIDGEFCGSEALIRYFDEDDTIVSPMDFIPAMEYNETVHMIDLYVFRHVCEYISGWIEAGKNIKPVSVNISHCTIVRPNFMENLMDIWFDYNIP
;
A
#
# COMPACT_ATOMS: atom_id res chain seq x y z
N GLY A 1 5.30 6.31 23.13
CA GLY A 1 5.80 5.20 22.36
C GLY A 1 4.83 4.76 21.30
N VAL A 2 5.33 4.45 20.12
CA VAL A 2 4.54 3.92 18.99
C VAL A 2 5.02 2.51 18.65
N LEU A 3 4.07 1.59 18.46
CA LEU A 3 4.28 0.25 17.95
C LEU A 3 3.48 0.11 16.66
N TYR A 4 4.16 -0.21 15.55
CA TYR A 4 3.55 -0.46 14.25
C TYR A 4 3.66 -1.95 13.92
N MET A 5 2.61 -2.54 13.38
CA MET A 5 2.53 -3.99 13.17
C MET A 5 1.79 -4.32 11.88
N ASP A 6 2.21 -5.42 11.25
CA ASP A 6 1.60 -5.95 10.03
C ASP A 6 1.48 -7.48 10.12
N LEU A 7 0.30 -8.02 9.81
CA LEU A 7 0.06 -9.46 9.78
C LEU A 7 0.65 -10.07 8.50
N ASN A 8 1.71 -10.85 8.65
CA ASN A 8 2.37 -11.51 7.54
C ASN A 8 1.49 -12.59 6.89
N GLY A 9 1.37 -12.51 5.56
CA GLY A 9 0.73 -13.57 4.77
C GLY A 9 -0.80 -13.62 4.90
N LEU A 10 -1.49 -12.52 5.19
CA LEU A 10 -2.96 -12.48 5.25
C LEU A 10 -3.60 -13.01 3.96
N LYS A 11 -2.99 -12.74 2.79
CA LYS A 11 -3.47 -13.27 1.51
C LYS A 11 -3.41 -14.80 1.47
N GLU A 12 -2.28 -15.39 1.89
CA GLU A 12 -2.13 -16.85 1.94
C GLU A 12 -3.12 -17.50 2.94
N ILE A 13 -3.43 -16.82 4.04
CA ILE A 13 -4.45 -17.26 4.99
C ILE A 13 -5.81 -17.26 4.32
N ASN A 14 -6.16 -16.17 3.61
CA ASN A 14 -7.40 -16.05 2.85
C ASN A 14 -7.50 -17.10 1.74
N ASP A 15 -6.42 -17.32 0.99
CA ASP A 15 -6.39 -18.30 -0.11
C ASP A 15 -6.57 -19.75 0.40
N LYS A 16 -6.06 -20.07 1.61
CA LYS A 16 -6.18 -21.40 2.21
C LYS A 16 -7.48 -21.63 2.99
N SER A 17 -7.97 -20.60 3.68
CA SER A 17 -9.06 -20.73 4.67
C SER A 17 -10.27 -19.84 4.38
N GLY A 18 -10.29 -19.19 3.20
CA GLY A 18 -11.29 -18.18 2.84
C GLY A 18 -11.16 -16.88 3.65
N HIS A 19 -11.94 -15.87 3.29
CA HIS A 19 -11.95 -14.58 4.00
C HIS A 19 -12.27 -14.71 5.50
N CYS A 20 -13.11 -15.69 5.88
CA CYS A 20 -13.39 -15.96 7.29
C CYS A 20 -12.12 -16.35 8.07
N GLY A 21 -11.16 -17.05 7.42
CA GLY A 21 -9.90 -17.41 8.02
C GLY A 21 -9.01 -16.19 8.30
N GLY A 22 -8.95 -15.27 7.37
CA GLY A 22 -8.25 -13.98 7.56
C GLY A 22 -8.89 -13.12 8.63
N ASP A 23 -10.22 -13.04 8.65
CA ASP A 23 -10.96 -12.30 9.68
C ASP A 23 -10.72 -12.87 11.09
N CYS A 24 -10.64 -14.20 11.22
CA CYS A 24 -10.26 -14.84 12.50
C CYS A 24 -8.84 -14.46 12.90
N ALA A 25 -7.89 -14.52 11.96
CA ALA A 25 -6.49 -14.15 12.23
C ALA A 25 -6.38 -12.70 12.72
N LEU A 26 -7.06 -11.78 12.05
CA LEU A 26 -7.09 -10.36 12.43
C LEU A 26 -7.71 -10.14 13.81
N LYS A 27 -8.80 -10.84 14.14
CA LYS A 27 -9.45 -10.76 15.45
C LYS A 27 -8.58 -11.33 16.57
N ASP A 28 -7.94 -12.46 16.34
CA ASP A 28 -7.04 -13.10 17.30
C ASP A 28 -5.88 -12.14 17.65
N ILE A 29 -5.25 -11.53 16.64
CA ILE A 29 -4.16 -10.57 16.82
C ILE A 29 -4.66 -9.31 17.52
N ALA A 30 -5.78 -8.73 17.08
CA ALA A 30 -6.37 -7.56 17.72
C ALA A 30 -6.67 -7.80 19.20
N SER A 31 -7.13 -9.00 19.56
CA SER A 31 -7.40 -9.37 20.96
C SER A 31 -6.12 -9.35 21.80
N VAL A 32 -5.03 -9.92 21.29
CA VAL A 32 -3.74 -9.93 22.02
C VAL A 32 -3.15 -8.52 22.12
N ILE A 33 -3.31 -7.67 21.10
CA ILE A 33 -2.90 -6.27 21.14
C ILE A 33 -3.67 -5.52 22.23
N VAL A 34 -4.99 -5.65 22.25
CA VAL A 34 -5.85 -4.98 23.23
C VAL A 34 -5.58 -5.48 24.65
N GLU A 35 -5.33 -6.76 24.85
CA GLU A 35 -4.96 -7.33 26.14
C GLU A 35 -3.62 -6.80 26.65
N SER A 36 -2.65 -6.58 25.75
CA SER A 36 -1.30 -6.15 26.10
C SER A 36 -1.20 -4.64 26.33
N PHE A 37 -1.94 -3.83 25.57
CA PHE A 37 -1.77 -2.37 25.56
C PHE A 37 -3.01 -1.56 25.94
N GLY A 38 -4.18 -2.19 25.98
CA GLY A 38 -5.47 -1.52 26.22
C GLY A 38 -6.15 -1.11 24.90
N LYS A 39 -7.49 -1.09 24.95
CA LYS A 39 -8.33 -0.77 23.78
C LYS A 39 -8.14 0.67 23.30
N GLU A 40 -7.97 1.59 24.23
CA GLU A 40 -7.82 3.04 24.01
C GLU A 40 -6.49 3.41 23.32
N CYS A 41 -5.51 2.51 23.37
CA CYS A 41 -4.19 2.70 22.75
C CYS A 41 -4.03 1.94 21.42
N SER A 42 -5.01 1.11 21.04
CA SER A 42 -4.88 0.12 19.98
C SER A 42 -5.77 0.47 18.79
N TYR A 43 -5.17 0.57 17.61
CA TYR A 43 -5.84 1.00 16.38
C TYR A 43 -5.54 0.02 15.24
N ARG A 44 -6.54 -0.28 14.40
CA ARG A 44 -6.35 -0.92 13.10
C ARG A 44 -6.42 0.17 12.04
N VAL A 45 -5.31 0.39 11.32
CA VAL A 45 -5.15 1.52 10.39
C VAL A 45 -5.25 1.10 8.91
N GLY A 46 -5.07 -0.18 8.67
CA GLY A 46 -5.16 -0.75 7.31
C GLY A 46 -5.78 -2.15 7.32
N GLY A 47 -5.71 -2.85 6.18
CA GLY A 47 -6.24 -4.21 6.02
C GLY A 47 -5.64 -5.21 7.01
N ASP A 48 -4.33 -5.22 7.14
CA ASP A 48 -3.51 -6.10 7.98
C ASP A 48 -2.61 -5.33 8.97
N GLU A 49 -2.77 -4.02 9.05
CA GLU A 49 -1.93 -3.12 9.81
C GLU A 49 -2.58 -2.65 11.10
N PHE A 50 -1.79 -2.65 12.17
CA PHE A 50 -2.19 -2.20 13.50
C PHE A 50 -1.16 -1.22 14.06
N VAL A 51 -1.66 -0.24 14.81
CA VAL A 51 -0.83 0.76 15.52
C VAL A 51 -1.23 0.81 16.97
N VAL A 52 -0.24 0.88 17.85
CA VAL A 52 -0.44 1.16 19.28
C VAL A 52 0.25 2.48 19.63
N LEU A 53 -0.48 3.35 20.30
CA LEU A 53 0.01 4.62 20.82
C LEU A 53 0.01 4.58 22.35
N CYS A 54 1.20 4.51 22.97
CA CYS A 54 1.34 4.52 24.42
C CYS A 54 1.76 5.92 24.90
N TYR A 55 0.93 6.52 25.75
CA TYR A 55 1.21 7.78 26.43
C TYR A 55 1.61 7.52 27.88
N ASP A 56 2.13 8.52 28.56
CA ASP A 56 2.48 8.50 29.98
C ASP A 56 3.34 7.28 30.38
N THR A 57 4.27 6.91 29.51
CA THR A 57 5.22 5.83 29.72
C THR A 57 6.65 6.32 29.50
N ASN A 58 7.62 5.59 30.00
CA ASN A 58 9.02 5.85 29.71
C ASN A 58 9.58 4.76 28.77
N ASP A 59 10.74 5.03 28.19
CA ASP A 59 11.39 4.14 27.22
C ASP A 59 11.59 2.71 27.75
N LYS A 60 11.98 2.55 29.01
CA LYS A 60 12.21 1.23 29.60
C LYS A 60 10.91 0.43 29.76
N GLU A 61 9.86 1.08 30.26
CA GLU A 61 8.54 0.45 30.43
C GLU A 61 7.91 0.09 29.08
N PHE A 62 7.99 1.01 28.12
CA PHE A 62 7.48 0.78 26.77
C PHE A 62 8.22 -0.38 26.09
N THR A 63 9.57 -0.37 26.12
CA THR A 63 10.39 -1.44 25.53
C THR A 63 10.13 -2.80 26.21
N ALA A 64 9.93 -2.82 27.52
CA ALA A 64 9.59 -4.05 28.26
C ALA A 64 8.22 -4.59 27.85
N LYS A 65 7.19 -3.73 27.70
CA LYS A 65 5.86 -4.12 27.20
C LYS A 65 5.93 -4.68 25.79
N VAL A 66 6.67 -4.00 24.89
CA VAL A 66 6.86 -4.48 23.50
C VAL A 66 7.57 -5.82 23.45
N THR A 67 8.59 -6.03 24.30
CA THR A 67 9.31 -7.31 24.39
C THR A 67 8.39 -8.44 24.87
N ALA A 68 7.59 -8.20 25.90
CA ALA A 68 6.61 -9.17 26.39
C ALA A 68 5.57 -9.50 25.32
N PHE A 69 5.06 -8.49 24.62
CA PHE A 69 4.13 -8.66 23.52
C PHE A 69 4.74 -9.47 22.36
N ARG A 70 5.99 -9.21 21.97
CA ARG A 70 6.70 -10.01 20.95
C ARG A 70 6.77 -11.48 21.30
N ASN A 71 7.02 -11.81 22.57
CA ASN A 71 7.03 -13.20 23.03
C ASN A 71 5.65 -13.84 22.86
N LEU A 72 4.57 -13.16 23.28
CA LEU A 72 3.20 -13.66 23.10
C LEU A 72 2.85 -13.90 21.62
N ILE A 73 3.13 -12.93 20.75
CA ILE A 73 2.89 -13.06 19.30
C ILE A 73 3.72 -14.18 18.68
N SER A 74 4.95 -14.41 19.14
CA SER A 74 5.82 -15.47 18.60
C SER A 74 5.26 -16.87 18.80
N GLU A 75 4.46 -17.08 19.86
CA GLU A 75 3.80 -18.36 20.18
C GLU A 75 2.51 -18.56 19.37
N MET A 76 1.98 -17.54 18.73
CA MET A 76 0.79 -17.66 17.91
C MET A 76 1.08 -18.40 16.59
N LYS A 77 0.02 -18.97 16.01
CA LYS A 77 0.08 -19.59 14.67
C LYS A 77 0.31 -18.57 13.55
N TYR A 78 -0.05 -17.31 13.79
CA TYR A 78 0.14 -16.21 12.84
C TYR A 78 1.45 -15.48 13.12
N LYS A 79 2.06 -14.93 12.10
CA LYS A 79 3.30 -14.17 12.22
C LYS A 79 3.01 -12.70 11.94
N VAL A 80 3.58 -11.83 12.78
CA VAL A 80 3.38 -10.39 12.72
C VAL A 80 4.74 -9.73 12.67
N SER A 81 4.92 -8.83 11.72
CA SER A 81 6.09 -7.97 11.67
C SER A 81 5.89 -6.76 12.56
N ILE A 82 6.90 -6.37 13.32
CA ILE A 82 6.79 -5.42 14.43
C ILE A 82 7.93 -4.40 14.35
N GLY A 83 7.56 -3.12 14.29
CA GLY A 83 8.50 -2.02 14.52
C GLY A 83 8.01 -1.12 15.64
N PHE A 84 8.93 -0.53 16.39
CA PHE A 84 8.55 0.38 17.45
C PHE A 84 9.57 1.49 17.65
N HIS A 85 9.08 2.62 18.14
CA HIS A 85 9.92 3.74 18.52
C HIS A 85 9.32 4.50 19.72
N TYR A 86 10.21 5.08 20.50
CA TYR A 86 9.86 5.90 21.68
C TYR A 86 10.46 7.30 21.51
N SER A 87 9.69 8.33 21.81
CA SER A 87 10.16 9.71 21.94
C SER A 87 9.63 10.32 23.24
N LYS A 88 10.40 11.19 23.84
CA LYS A 88 9.95 12.03 24.96
C LYS A 88 9.15 13.24 24.48
N ASP A 89 9.27 13.58 23.21
CA ASP A 89 8.59 14.70 22.58
C ASP A 89 7.35 14.23 21.82
N SER A 90 6.19 14.63 22.31
CA SER A 90 4.90 14.31 21.68
C SER A 90 4.62 15.15 20.43
N SER A 91 5.32 16.25 20.23
CA SER A 91 5.14 17.09 19.03
C SER A 91 5.71 16.44 17.76
N ALA A 92 6.60 15.46 17.91
CA ALA A 92 7.22 14.70 16.82
C ALA A 92 6.49 13.38 16.52
N ILE A 93 5.18 13.27 16.79
CA ILE A 93 4.43 12.00 16.67
C ILE A 93 4.50 11.41 15.26
N ASP A 94 4.43 12.23 14.23
CA ASP A 94 4.49 11.79 12.83
C ASP A 94 5.85 11.15 12.50
N GLU A 95 6.94 11.72 13.01
CA GLU A 95 8.29 11.17 12.87
C GLU A 95 8.42 9.85 13.64
N VAL A 96 7.86 9.78 14.85
CA VAL A 96 7.86 8.56 15.67
C VAL A 96 7.10 7.42 15.00
N ILE A 97 5.95 7.71 14.40
CA ILE A 97 5.16 6.76 13.60
C ILE A 97 5.99 6.29 12.40
N LYS A 98 6.59 7.20 11.65
CA LYS A 98 7.43 6.89 10.48
C LYS A 98 8.59 5.97 10.85
N ILE A 99 9.31 6.25 11.93
CA ILE A 99 10.43 5.42 12.40
C ILE A 99 9.93 4.02 12.84
N ALA A 100 8.77 3.94 13.51
CA ALA A 100 8.19 2.67 13.91
C ALA A 100 7.79 1.82 12.70
N ASP A 101 7.17 2.44 11.69
CA ASP A 101 6.81 1.80 10.42
C ASP A 101 8.05 1.31 9.65
N GLU A 102 9.08 2.13 9.51
CA GLU A 102 10.36 1.74 8.90
C GLU A 102 10.96 0.49 9.56
N LYS A 103 10.93 0.42 10.90
CA LYS A 103 11.41 -0.75 11.65
C LYS A 103 10.53 -1.98 11.45
N MET A 104 9.20 -1.82 11.42
CA MET A 104 8.26 -2.90 11.10
C MET A 104 8.54 -3.46 9.70
N TYR A 105 8.77 -2.58 8.75
CA TYR A 105 9.13 -2.96 7.40
C TYR A 105 10.45 -3.74 7.31
N GLN A 106 11.48 -3.38 8.09
CA GLN A 106 12.73 -4.17 8.18
C GLN A 106 12.49 -5.56 8.79
N ASP A 107 11.64 -5.66 9.81
CA ASP A 107 11.24 -6.93 10.42
C ASP A 107 10.47 -7.81 9.42
N LYS A 108 9.59 -7.20 8.60
CA LYS A 108 8.85 -7.87 7.52
C LYS A 108 9.81 -8.44 6.46
N LYS A 109 10.82 -7.68 6.06
CA LYS A 109 11.89 -8.15 5.16
C LYS A 109 12.63 -9.35 5.75
N TYR A 110 13.00 -9.29 7.02
CA TYR A 110 13.70 -10.38 7.70
C TYR A 110 12.85 -11.65 7.77
N TYR A 111 11.55 -11.51 8.07
CA TYR A 111 10.61 -12.63 8.08
C TYR A 111 10.55 -13.36 6.74
N TYR A 112 10.31 -12.65 5.64
CA TYR A 112 10.19 -13.26 4.31
C TYR A 112 11.50 -13.84 3.80
N ARG A 113 12.64 -13.25 4.16
CA ARG A 113 13.96 -13.79 3.83
C ARG A 113 14.22 -15.16 4.45
N ASN A 114 13.82 -15.36 5.70
CA ASN A 114 14.16 -16.56 6.47
C ASN A 114 13.16 -17.70 6.30
N ASN A 115 11.94 -17.41 5.87
CA ASN A 115 10.88 -18.43 5.77
C ASN A 115 10.71 -19.04 4.36
N GLY A 116 11.72 -18.98 3.51
CA GLY A 116 11.78 -19.71 2.24
C GLY A 116 10.82 -19.23 1.15
N GLN A 117 10.14 -18.11 1.34
CA GLN A 117 9.35 -17.44 0.30
C GLN A 117 10.27 -16.58 -0.57
N SER A 118 11.35 -17.18 -1.05
CA SER A 118 12.46 -16.50 -1.71
C SER A 118 12.07 -15.83 -3.04
N ALA A 119 11.03 -16.30 -3.73
CA ALA A 119 10.55 -15.66 -4.94
C ALA A 119 9.84 -14.34 -4.63
N ARG A 120 8.93 -14.33 -3.63
CA ARG A 120 8.20 -13.12 -3.21
C ARG A 120 9.11 -12.09 -2.54
N TYR A 121 10.11 -12.56 -1.77
CA TYR A 121 11.11 -11.69 -1.14
C TYR A 121 12.07 -11.05 -2.17
N ARG A 122 12.57 -11.82 -3.16
CA ARG A 122 13.35 -11.28 -4.27
C ARG A 122 12.53 -10.25 -5.02
N PHE A 123 11.31 -10.59 -5.39
CA PHE A 123 10.37 -9.70 -6.03
C PHE A 123 10.15 -8.41 -5.22
N TYR A 124 9.91 -8.50 -3.92
CA TYR A 124 9.70 -7.34 -3.05
C TYR A 124 10.95 -6.45 -2.94
N ASN A 125 12.14 -7.06 -2.85
CA ASN A 125 13.42 -6.32 -2.79
C ASN A 125 13.77 -5.70 -4.16
N ASP A 126 13.60 -6.44 -5.23
CA ASP A 126 13.88 -5.99 -6.59
C ASP A 126 12.88 -4.90 -7.00
N THR A 127 11.60 -5.07 -6.68
CA THR A 127 10.55 -4.06 -6.87
C THR A 127 10.85 -2.80 -6.06
N PHE A 128 11.21 -2.94 -4.77
CA PHE A 128 11.54 -1.78 -3.94
C PHE A 128 12.76 -1.02 -4.47
N VAL A 129 13.80 -1.75 -4.90
CA VAL A 129 15.00 -1.16 -5.51
C VAL A 129 14.67 -0.54 -6.86
N SER A 130 13.82 -1.16 -7.67
CA SER A 130 13.39 -0.65 -8.98
C SER A 130 12.60 0.66 -8.88
N PHE A 131 11.85 0.87 -7.80
CA PHE A 131 11.09 2.10 -7.56
C PHE A 131 11.76 3.07 -6.57
N SER A 132 13.02 2.80 -6.19
CA SER A 132 13.73 3.58 -5.17
C SER A 132 14.12 4.99 -5.60
N THR A 133 14.17 5.27 -6.90
CA THR A 133 14.50 6.59 -7.44
C THR A 133 13.62 6.96 -8.61
N GLN A 134 13.43 8.28 -8.81
CA GLN A 134 12.71 8.79 -9.97
C GLN A 134 13.35 8.37 -11.30
N GLU A 135 14.67 8.26 -11.36
CA GLU A 135 15.40 7.87 -12.58
C GLU A 135 15.09 6.43 -12.98
N LYS A 136 15.10 5.50 -12.01
CA LYS A 136 14.74 4.11 -12.26
C LYS A 136 13.28 3.97 -12.69
N LEU A 137 12.38 4.68 -12.04
CA LEU A 137 10.97 4.66 -12.42
C LEU A 137 10.74 5.23 -13.81
N LYS A 138 11.42 6.34 -14.18
CA LYS A 138 11.38 6.88 -15.55
C LYS A 138 11.84 5.86 -16.58
N LYS A 139 12.89 5.09 -16.29
CA LYS A 139 13.38 4.03 -17.16
C LYS A 139 12.30 2.95 -17.38
N LEU A 140 11.67 2.45 -16.32
CA LEU A 140 10.60 1.45 -16.41
C LEU A 140 9.38 1.96 -17.20
N ILE A 141 9.04 3.25 -17.05
CA ILE A 141 8.00 3.90 -17.86
C ILE A 141 8.40 3.92 -19.34
N GLN A 142 9.64 4.29 -19.67
CA GLN A 142 10.15 4.32 -21.05
C GLN A 142 10.24 2.92 -21.67
N GLU A 143 10.46 1.90 -20.87
CA GLU A 143 10.48 0.49 -21.29
C GLU A 143 9.07 -0.12 -21.39
N GLU A 144 8.01 0.70 -21.25
CA GLU A 144 6.61 0.30 -21.35
C GLU A 144 6.22 -0.84 -20.38
N ARG A 145 6.89 -0.89 -19.21
CA ARG A 145 6.64 -1.92 -18.20
C ARG A 145 5.31 -1.75 -17.46
N PHE A 146 4.63 -0.62 -17.65
CA PHE A 146 3.33 -0.34 -17.06
C PHE A 146 2.24 -0.35 -18.12
N VAL A 147 1.15 -1.05 -17.84
CA VAL A 147 -0.04 -1.05 -18.70
C VAL A 147 -1.28 -0.71 -17.88
N ILE A 148 -2.31 -0.21 -18.53
CA ILE A 148 -3.57 0.14 -17.91
C ILE A 148 -4.64 -0.84 -18.38
N TRP A 149 -5.26 -1.49 -17.41
CA TRP A 149 -6.44 -2.32 -17.64
C TRP A 149 -7.68 -1.55 -17.25
N PHE A 150 -8.77 -1.75 -17.95
CA PHE A 150 -10.05 -1.13 -17.67
C PHE A 150 -11.00 -2.20 -17.10
N GLN A 151 -11.37 -2.05 -15.83
CA GLN A 151 -12.39 -2.89 -15.22
C GLN A 151 -13.76 -2.29 -15.46
N PRO A 152 -14.68 -2.96 -16.20
CA PRO A 152 -15.99 -2.42 -16.48
C PRO A 152 -16.83 -2.37 -15.22
N ARG A 153 -17.66 -1.32 -15.11
CA ARG A 153 -18.61 -1.09 -14.02
C ARG A 153 -20.03 -1.10 -14.59
N PHE A 154 -20.88 -1.82 -13.93
CA PHE A 154 -22.28 -1.97 -14.31
C PHE A 154 -23.19 -1.42 -13.22
N SER A 155 -24.28 -0.81 -13.62
CA SER A 155 -25.33 -0.32 -12.72
C SER A 155 -26.00 -1.52 -12.03
N ALA A 156 -26.14 -1.47 -10.72
CA ALA A 156 -26.84 -2.50 -9.95
C ALA A 156 -28.36 -2.46 -10.12
N ILE A 157 -28.90 -1.39 -10.74
CA ILE A 157 -30.35 -1.20 -10.93
C ILE A 157 -30.83 -1.88 -12.21
N ASP A 158 -30.13 -1.70 -13.31
CA ASP A 158 -30.54 -2.11 -14.67
C ASP A 158 -29.52 -3.01 -15.37
N GLY A 159 -28.33 -3.23 -14.78
CA GLY A 159 -27.26 -4.03 -15.36
C GLY A 159 -26.53 -3.37 -16.54
N GLU A 160 -26.83 -2.11 -16.84
CA GLU A 160 -26.20 -1.40 -17.95
C GLU A 160 -24.75 -0.98 -17.63
N PHE A 161 -23.91 -0.97 -18.66
CA PHE A 161 -22.54 -0.47 -18.55
C PHE A 161 -22.53 1.03 -18.23
N CYS A 162 -22.00 1.40 -17.07
CA CYS A 162 -22.02 2.78 -16.58
C CYS A 162 -20.63 3.44 -16.51
N GLY A 163 -19.55 2.72 -16.75
CA GLY A 163 -18.20 3.26 -16.73
C GLY A 163 -17.14 2.18 -16.50
N SER A 164 -15.91 2.60 -16.32
CA SER A 164 -14.81 1.69 -15.99
C SER A 164 -13.88 2.29 -14.94
N GLU A 165 -13.08 1.44 -14.32
CA GLU A 165 -11.98 1.84 -13.46
C GLU A 165 -10.65 1.52 -14.15
N ALA A 166 -9.76 2.50 -14.21
CA ALA A 166 -8.42 2.33 -14.75
C ALA A 166 -7.53 1.73 -13.66
N LEU A 167 -6.97 0.57 -13.93
CA LEU A 167 -6.15 -0.20 -13.01
C LEU A 167 -4.78 -0.45 -13.62
N ILE A 168 -3.77 0.14 -13.03
CA ILE A 168 -2.38 -0.06 -13.46
C ILE A 168 -1.93 -1.49 -13.19
N ARG A 169 -1.10 -2.04 -14.09
CA ARG A 169 -0.37 -3.31 -13.94
C ARG A 169 1.09 -3.06 -14.27
N TYR A 170 1.97 -3.73 -13.57
CA TYR A 170 3.39 -3.71 -13.81
C TYR A 170 3.85 -5.08 -14.31
N PHE A 171 4.67 -5.11 -15.35
CA PHE A 171 5.35 -6.31 -15.82
C PHE A 171 6.80 -6.30 -15.35
N ASP A 172 7.18 -7.32 -14.58
CA ASP A 172 8.57 -7.48 -14.15
C ASP A 172 9.49 -7.92 -15.30
N GLU A 173 10.76 -8.18 -14.98
CA GLU A 173 11.77 -8.58 -16.00
C GLU A 173 11.44 -9.93 -16.66
N ASP A 174 10.66 -10.78 -16.02
CA ASP A 174 10.20 -12.08 -16.51
C ASP A 174 8.82 -11.99 -17.19
N ASP A 175 8.34 -10.77 -17.50
CA ASP A 175 7.01 -10.46 -18.03
C ASP A 175 5.85 -10.99 -17.18
N THR A 176 6.08 -11.16 -15.87
CA THR A 176 5.04 -11.54 -14.91
C THR A 176 4.25 -10.31 -14.47
N ILE A 177 2.92 -10.44 -14.43
CA ILE A 177 2.05 -9.37 -13.97
C ILE A 177 2.12 -9.24 -12.46
N VAL A 178 2.46 -8.03 -12.03
CA VAL A 178 2.57 -7.65 -10.62
C VAL A 178 1.37 -6.83 -10.20
N SER A 179 0.80 -7.16 -9.05
CA SER A 179 -0.33 -6.44 -8.48
C SER A 179 0.07 -5.04 -7.97
N PRO A 180 -0.79 -4.02 -8.15
CA PRO A 180 -0.57 -2.71 -7.54
C PRO A 180 -0.30 -2.75 -6.03
N MET A 181 -0.92 -3.66 -5.30
CA MET A 181 -0.70 -3.88 -3.88
C MET A 181 0.74 -4.29 -3.53
N ASP A 182 1.48 -4.83 -4.51
CA ASP A 182 2.85 -5.28 -4.29
C ASP A 182 3.88 -4.18 -4.62
N PHE A 183 3.55 -3.15 -5.42
CA PHE A 183 4.51 -2.11 -5.83
C PHE A 183 4.13 -0.66 -5.45
N ILE A 184 2.85 -0.33 -5.35
CA ILE A 184 2.41 1.03 -4.96
C ILE A 184 2.96 1.44 -3.58
N PRO A 185 2.91 0.59 -2.53
CA PRO A 185 3.48 0.97 -1.23
C PRO A 185 4.97 1.32 -1.30
N ALA A 186 5.74 0.63 -2.16
CA ALA A 186 7.15 0.96 -2.36
C ALA A 186 7.34 2.34 -3.03
N MET A 187 6.46 2.71 -3.95
CA MET A 187 6.48 4.02 -4.60
C MET A 187 6.04 5.14 -3.65
N GLU A 188 5.05 4.89 -2.80
CA GLU A 188 4.62 5.84 -1.76
C GLU A 188 5.75 6.10 -0.76
N TYR A 189 6.38 5.02 -0.27
CA TYR A 189 7.52 5.12 0.64
C TYR A 189 8.70 5.91 0.05
N ASN A 190 8.98 5.71 -1.25
CA ASN A 190 10.06 6.40 -1.96
C ASN A 190 9.64 7.76 -2.54
N GLU A 191 8.43 8.23 -2.24
CA GLU A 191 7.85 9.48 -2.73
C GLU A 191 7.82 9.59 -4.28
N THR A 192 7.78 8.44 -4.97
CA THR A 192 7.76 8.36 -6.45
C THR A 192 6.38 8.10 -7.03
N VAL A 193 5.39 7.75 -6.20
CA VAL A 193 4.03 7.36 -6.63
C VAL A 193 3.35 8.41 -7.52
N HIS A 194 3.61 9.70 -7.29
CA HIS A 194 3.04 10.78 -8.09
C HIS A 194 3.36 10.67 -9.59
N MET A 195 4.50 10.07 -9.93
CA MET A 195 4.89 9.88 -11.34
C MET A 195 3.99 8.85 -12.02
N ILE A 196 3.62 7.79 -11.30
CA ILE A 196 2.70 6.77 -11.78
C ILE A 196 1.26 7.28 -11.83
N ASP A 197 0.83 8.04 -10.86
CA ASP A 197 -0.52 8.62 -10.85
C ASP A 197 -0.73 9.54 -12.07
N LEU A 198 0.24 10.42 -12.36
CA LEU A 198 0.19 11.28 -13.55
C LEU A 198 0.36 10.49 -14.86
N TYR A 199 1.17 9.42 -14.85
CA TYR A 199 1.30 8.50 -15.99
C TYR A 199 -0.05 7.83 -16.30
N VAL A 200 -0.72 7.26 -15.31
CA VAL A 200 -2.03 6.65 -15.47
C VAL A 200 -3.06 7.66 -15.99
N PHE A 201 -3.10 8.85 -15.37
CA PHE A 201 -4.04 9.88 -15.78
C PHE A 201 -3.82 10.31 -17.25
N ARG A 202 -2.57 10.52 -17.65
CA ARG A 202 -2.20 10.86 -19.04
C ARG A 202 -2.67 9.80 -20.03
N HIS A 203 -2.39 8.52 -19.76
CA HIS A 203 -2.79 7.44 -20.66
C HIS A 203 -4.31 7.24 -20.69
N VAL A 204 -5.02 7.46 -19.58
CA VAL A 204 -6.49 7.46 -19.60
C VAL A 204 -7.02 8.59 -20.47
N CYS A 205 -6.44 9.80 -20.40
CA CYS A 205 -6.81 10.90 -21.29
C CYS A 205 -6.53 10.55 -22.77
N GLU A 206 -5.38 9.95 -23.07
CA GLU A 206 -5.03 9.48 -24.40
C GLU A 206 -6.06 8.47 -24.95
N TYR A 207 -6.43 7.46 -24.16
CA TYR A 207 -7.46 6.50 -24.55
C TYR A 207 -8.81 7.17 -24.79
N ILE A 208 -9.24 8.07 -23.88
CA ILE A 208 -10.51 8.79 -24.01
C ILE A 208 -10.52 9.62 -25.31
N SER A 209 -9.45 10.37 -25.58
CA SER A 209 -9.30 11.16 -26.81
C SER A 209 -9.42 10.27 -28.05
N GLY A 210 -8.70 9.15 -28.10
CA GLY A 210 -8.80 8.20 -29.20
C GLY A 210 -10.19 7.58 -29.36
N TRP A 211 -10.92 7.32 -28.27
CA TRP A 211 -12.30 6.84 -28.34
C TRP A 211 -13.26 7.90 -28.86
N ILE A 212 -13.07 9.17 -28.49
CA ILE A 212 -13.83 10.30 -29.03
C ILE A 212 -13.63 10.43 -30.54
N GLU A 213 -12.36 10.41 -30.98
CA GLU A 213 -12.01 10.46 -32.41
C GLU A 213 -12.62 9.30 -33.20
N ALA A 214 -12.68 8.11 -32.59
CA ALA A 214 -13.32 6.94 -33.15
C ALA A 214 -14.87 6.97 -33.08
N GLY A 215 -15.48 8.07 -32.61
CA GLY A 215 -16.94 8.23 -32.49
C GLY A 215 -17.59 7.30 -31.48
N LYS A 216 -16.86 6.83 -30.46
CA LYS A 216 -17.40 5.96 -29.42
C LYS A 216 -18.20 6.74 -28.41
N ASN A 217 -19.25 6.10 -27.83
CA ASN A 217 -19.99 6.65 -26.71
C ASN A 217 -19.15 6.51 -25.42
N ILE A 218 -18.59 7.61 -24.94
CA ILE A 218 -17.69 7.61 -23.78
C ILE A 218 -18.51 7.52 -22.49
N LYS A 219 -18.11 6.61 -21.65
CA LYS A 219 -18.59 6.51 -20.25
C LYS A 219 -17.47 6.96 -19.31
N PRO A 220 -17.79 7.41 -18.09
CA PRO A 220 -16.80 7.84 -17.11
C PRO A 220 -15.75 6.77 -16.84
N VAL A 221 -14.50 7.21 -16.73
CA VAL A 221 -13.37 6.38 -16.27
C VAL A 221 -12.86 6.93 -14.96
N SER A 222 -12.89 6.13 -13.90
CA SER A 222 -12.29 6.50 -12.62
C SER A 222 -10.80 6.13 -12.60
N VAL A 223 -10.00 7.01 -12.01
CA VAL A 223 -8.56 6.85 -11.82
C VAL A 223 -8.25 6.90 -10.33
N ASN A 224 -7.48 5.95 -9.84
CA ASN A 224 -6.98 5.97 -8.47
C ASN A 224 -5.78 6.92 -8.38
N ILE A 225 -5.76 7.77 -7.38
CA ILE A 225 -4.68 8.73 -7.11
C ILE A 225 -4.31 8.62 -5.64
N SER A 226 -3.01 8.45 -5.37
CA SER A 226 -2.50 8.37 -4.01
C SER A 226 -2.68 9.69 -3.26
N HIS A 227 -2.97 9.61 -1.96
CA HIS A 227 -3.00 10.77 -1.09
C HIS A 227 -1.69 11.57 -1.16
N CYS A 228 -0.54 10.89 -1.23
CA CYS A 228 0.78 11.53 -1.38
C CYS A 228 0.88 12.42 -2.64
N THR A 229 0.13 12.10 -3.69
CA THR A 229 0.07 12.88 -4.93
C THR A 229 -0.87 14.07 -4.80
N ILE A 230 -2.03 13.88 -4.17
CA ILE A 230 -3.06 14.93 -4.03
C ILE A 230 -2.54 16.13 -3.23
N VAL A 231 -1.73 15.90 -2.21
CA VAL A 231 -1.20 16.97 -1.34
C VAL A 231 0.01 17.71 -1.94
N ARG A 232 0.50 17.31 -3.12
CA ARG A 232 1.64 17.97 -3.77
C ARG A 232 1.25 19.35 -4.31
N PRO A 233 2.20 20.32 -4.27
CA PRO A 233 1.99 21.60 -4.95
C PRO A 233 1.64 21.40 -6.43
N ASN A 234 0.76 22.23 -6.96
CA ASN A 234 0.36 22.25 -8.38
C ASN A 234 -0.30 20.94 -8.87
N PHE A 235 -0.82 20.10 -7.95
CA PHE A 235 -1.46 18.83 -8.33
C PHE A 235 -2.59 19.05 -9.35
N MET A 236 -3.52 19.95 -9.05
CA MET A 236 -4.66 20.24 -9.95
C MET A 236 -4.20 20.86 -11.27
N GLU A 237 -3.21 21.76 -11.24
CA GLU A 237 -2.63 22.37 -12.44
C GLU A 237 -2.06 21.29 -13.36
N ASN A 238 -1.26 20.36 -12.83
CA ASN A 238 -0.69 19.26 -13.60
C ASN A 238 -1.77 18.37 -14.22
N LEU A 239 -2.87 18.07 -13.51
CA LEU A 239 -3.98 17.29 -14.08
C LEU A 239 -4.70 18.07 -15.19
N MET A 240 -4.94 19.35 -14.99
CA MET A 240 -5.62 20.18 -15.98
C MET A 240 -4.77 20.37 -17.24
N ASP A 241 -3.46 20.54 -17.10
CA ASP A 241 -2.54 20.60 -18.24
C ASP A 241 -2.61 19.31 -19.07
N ILE A 242 -2.55 18.14 -18.43
CA ILE A 242 -2.71 16.86 -19.11
C ILE A 242 -4.07 16.77 -19.79
N TRP A 243 -5.16 17.16 -19.11
CA TRP A 243 -6.50 17.12 -19.68
C TRP A 243 -6.63 17.97 -20.95
N PHE A 244 -6.10 19.18 -20.93
CA PHE A 244 -6.14 20.10 -22.07
C PHE A 244 -5.27 19.63 -23.24
N ASP A 245 -4.13 18.97 -22.98
CA ASP A 245 -3.26 18.40 -24.01
C ASP A 245 -4.03 17.43 -24.93
N TYR A 246 -5.05 16.74 -24.42
CA TYR A 246 -5.83 15.74 -25.17
C TYR A 246 -7.19 16.23 -25.69
N ASN A 247 -7.49 17.54 -25.56
CA ASN A 247 -8.74 18.15 -26.05
C ASN A 247 -10.01 17.38 -25.63
N ILE A 248 -10.05 16.84 -24.41
CA ILE A 248 -11.22 16.15 -23.89
C ILE A 248 -12.26 17.21 -23.45
N PRO A 249 -13.53 17.11 -23.90
CA PRO A 249 -14.57 18.09 -23.62
C PRO A 249 -15.02 18.14 -22.14
#